data_d5b26e1508c555e6755572c4616ddd2d
#
_entry.id   d5b26e1508c555e6755572c4616ddd2d
#
_cell.length_a   1.000
_cell.length_b   1.000
_cell.length_c   1.000
_cell.angle_alpha   90.00
_cell.angle_beta   90.00
_cell.angle_gamma   90.00
#
_symmetry.space_group_name_H-M   'P 1'
#
loop_
_entity.id
_entity.type
_entity.pdbx_description
1 polymer ?
#
loop_
_entity_poly.entity_id
_entity_poly.type
_entity_poly.pdbx_seq_one_letter_code
_entity_poly.pdbx_strand_id
1 'polypeptide(L)'
;MHWRIGLIGYGEVGRIFAQDLRAKGLQVCVHDTKANALNAQSAELMDHAHRHGVQWKTSHAQVCANSDLVVCAVTASQTLAAAQACAPHLLSQAFFLDLNSASPGTKKAAATDINQNGARYVEAAVMTSVPPYRTQVPMLLGGAFAAQASTALNQLGWHTRVASDQLGVASATKMSRSIMIKGMEAMVIESLCTARHHGVEDAVIASLYETFPGVDWEKQASYFFQRVIEHGRRRSEEMHEVAVTVSEAGLTPWLATATAQRQSHMADLADAGVFGNKADAGFARNPDWRIEADRLLHSVSTNQHKPST
;
A
#
# COMPACT_ATOMS: atom_id res chain seq x y z
N MET A 1 -15.20 5.20 25.38
CA MET A 1 -15.82 4.26 24.42
C MET A 1 -14.97 2.99 24.40
N HIS A 2 -15.50 1.83 24.82
CA HIS A 2 -14.76 0.57 24.89
C HIS A 2 -14.98 -0.21 23.59
N TRP A 3 -14.32 0.20 22.52
CA TRP A 3 -14.41 -0.50 21.25
C TRP A 3 -13.55 -1.78 21.25
N ARG A 4 -14.15 -2.87 20.79
CA ARG A 4 -13.45 -4.10 20.44
C ARG A 4 -13.03 -3.99 18.97
N ILE A 5 -11.74 -4.10 18.69
CA ILE A 5 -11.19 -3.84 17.37
C ILE A 5 -10.69 -5.13 16.76
N GLY A 6 -11.17 -5.45 15.56
CA GLY A 6 -10.70 -6.53 14.73
C GLY A 6 -9.78 -6.02 13.64
N LEU A 7 -8.68 -6.72 13.37
CA LEU A 7 -7.79 -6.45 12.25
C LEU A 7 -7.83 -7.63 11.28
N ILE A 8 -8.10 -7.35 10.02
CA ILE A 8 -7.97 -8.30 8.92
C ILE A 8 -6.73 -7.91 8.11
N GLY A 9 -5.72 -8.79 8.14
CA GLY A 9 -4.37 -8.50 7.68
C GLY A 9 -3.46 -8.02 8.82
N TYR A 10 -2.36 -8.75 9.04
CA TYR A 10 -1.38 -8.47 10.10
C TYR A 10 0.04 -8.26 9.54
N GLY A 11 0.10 -7.62 8.36
CA GLY A 11 1.33 -7.13 7.76
C GLY A 11 1.88 -5.91 8.52
N GLU A 12 2.70 -5.10 7.86
CA GLU A 12 3.30 -3.88 8.44
C GLU A 12 2.26 -2.96 9.09
N VAL A 13 1.20 -2.59 8.36
CA VAL A 13 0.16 -1.68 8.83
C VAL A 13 -0.64 -2.28 10.00
N GLY A 14 -1.05 -3.55 9.87
CA GLY A 14 -1.80 -4.25 10.91
C GLY A 14 -1.04 -4.34 12.23
N ARG A 15 0.27 -4.65 12.18
CA ARG A 15 1.14 -4.70 13.36
C ARG A 15 1.27 -3.33 14.02
N ILE A 16 1.51 -2.27 13.25
CA ILE A 16 1.64 -0.90 13.78
C ILE A 16 0.35 -0.48 14.48
N PHE A 17 -0.79 -0.68 13.83
CA PHE A 17 -2.09 -0.27 14.41
C PHE A 17 -2.44 -1.10 15.65
N ALA A 18 -2.17 -2.41 15.63
CA ALA A 18 -2.39 -3.27 16.77
C ALA A 18 -1.61 -2.78 18.01
N GLN A 19 -0.33 -2.45 17.84
CA GLN A 19 0.51 -1.91 18.91
C GLN A 19 -0.07 -0.62 19.50
N ASP A 20 -0.41 0.35 18.64
CA ASP A 20 -0.92 1.65 19.10
C ASP A 20 -2.27 1.53 19.81
N LEU A 21 -3.16 0.69 19.27
CA LEU A 21 -4.48 0.47 19.86
C LEU A 21 -4.38 -0.27 21.21
N ARG A 22 -3.48 -1.26 21.30
CA ARG A 22 -3.19 -1.95 22.57
C ARG A 22 -2.57 -1.02 23.59
N ALA A 23 -1.66 -0.14 23.19
CA ALA A 23 -1.07 0.87 24.08
C ALA A 23 -2.11 1.84 24.67
N LYS A 24 -3.24 2.03 23.96
CA LYS A 24 -4.41 2.80 24.45
C LYS A 24 -5.37 1.96 25.31
N GLY A 25 -5.05 0.73 25.64
CA GLY A 25 -5.86 -0.18 26.46
C GLY A 25 -7.05 -0.81 25.73
N LEU A 26 -7.16 -0.68 24.41
CA LEU A 26 -8.26 -1.26 23.65
C LEU A 26 -8.08 -2.78 23.46
N GLN A 27 -9.18 -3.50 23.39
CA GLN A 27 -9.17 -4.92 23.02
C GLN A 27 -8.96 -5.06 21.52
N VAL A 28 -7.93 -5.79 21.10
CA VAL A 28 -7.57 -5.99 19.71
C VAL A 28 -7.47 -7.48 19.42
N CYS A 29 -8.15 -7.94 18.40
CA CYS A 29 -7.98 -9.27 17.83
C CYS A 29 -7.58 -9.20 16.35
N VAL A 30 -6.96 -10.26 15.82
CA VAL A 30 -6.40 -10.25 14.46
C VAL A 30 -6.53 -11.61 13.79
N HIS A 31 -6.71 -11.57 12.48
CA HIS A 31 -6.51 -12.72 11.59
C HIS A 31 -5.72 -12.31 10.36
N ASP A 32 -4.79 -13.19 9.94
CA ASP A 32 -4.08 -13.08 8.67
C ASP A 32 -3.99 -14.45 8.01
N THR A 33 -4.40 -14.56 6.74
CA THR A 33 -4.39 -15.81 5.99
C THR A 33 -2.98 -16.39 5.77
N LYS A 34 -1.94 -15.54 5.83
CA LYS A 34 -0.53 -15.99 5.76
C LYS A 34 -0.15 -16.91 6.91
N ALA A 35 -0.84 -16.82 8.03
CA ALA A 35 -0.58 -17.70 9.17
C ALA A 35 -1.14 -19.12 9.00
N ASN A 36 -1.96 -19.36 7.98
CA ASN A 36 -2.44 -20.71 7.65
C ASN A 36 -1.31 -21.58 7.05
N ALA A 37 -0.24 -20.97 6.56
CA ALA A 37 0.97 -21.68 6.17
C ALA A 37 1.84 -21.89 7.42
N LEU A 38 2.12 -23.13 7.79
CA LEU A 38 3.00 -23.49 8.91
C LEU A 38 4.48 -23.23 8.52
N ASN A 39 4.89 -21.97 8.55
CA ASN A 39 6.23 -21.52 8.19
C ASN A 39 6.77 -20.46 9.18
N ALA A 40 8.04 -20.09 9.03
CA ALA A 40 8.69 -19.12 9.90
C ALA A 40 7.97 -17.75 9.92
N GLN A 41 7.40 -17.30 8.80
CA GLN A 41 6.67 -16.04 8.71
C GLN A 41 5.39 -16.07 9.55
N SER A 42 4.64 -17.18 9.53
CA SER A 42 3.43 -17.32 10.36
C SER A 42 3.77 -17.33 11.86
N ALA A 43 4.85 -18.02 12.24
CA ALA A 43 5.32 -18.04 13.62
C ALA A 43 5.71 -16.64 14.12
N GLU A 44 6.42 -15.86 13.31
CA GLU A 44 6.77 -14.46 13.63
C GLU A 44 5.54 -13.58 13.85
N LEU A 45 4.51 -13.70 12.99
CA LEU A 45 3.29 -12.91 13.13
C LEU A 45 2.54 -13.24 14.42
N MET A 46 2.43 -14.53 14.76
CA MET A 46 1.75 -14.98 15.97
C MET A 46 2.52 -14.58 17.23
N ASP A 47 3.85 -14.70 17.22
CA ASP A 47 4.72 -14.27 18.32
C ASP A 47 4.63 -12.75 18.53
N HIS A 48 4.64 -11.96 17.45
CA HIS A 48 4.42 -10.52 17.53
C HIS A 48 3.07 -10.19 18.17
N ALA A 49 1.98 -10.85 17.75
CA ALA A 49 0.65 -10.65 18.33
C ALA A 49 0.63 -10.96 19.83
N HIS A 50 1.24 -12.09 20.22
CA HIS A 50 1.34 -12.51 21.63
C HIS A 50 2.12 -11.49 22.47
N ARG A 51 3.31 -11.07 22.02
CA ARG A 51 4.14 -10.07 22.74
C ARG A 51 3.42 -8.73 22.96
N HIS A 52 2.50 -8.36 22.08
CA HIS A 52 1.74 -7.10 22.19
C HIS A 52 0.34 -7.29 22.77
N GLY A 53 -0.01 -8.46 23.31
CA GLY A 53 -1.31 -8.75 23.91
C GLY A 53 -2.48 -8.67 22.92
N VAL A 54 -2.22 -8.92 21.62
CA VAL A 54 -3.22 -9.00 20.56
C VAL A 54 -3.76 -10.42 20.47
N GLN A 55 -5.07 -10.59 20.48
CA GLN A 55 -5.69 -11.91 20.39
C GLN A 55 -5.65 -12.45 18.97
N TRP A 56 -4.88 -13.51 18.74
CA TRP A 56 -4.87 -14.20 17.46
C TRP A 56 -6.16 -15.00 17.25
N LYS A 57 -6.78 -14.87 16.07
CA LYS A 57 -7.98 -15.62 15.67
C LYS A 57 -7.65 -16.47 14.43
N THR A 58 -8.34 -17.60 14.30
CA THR A 58 -8.07 -18.57 13.22
C THR A 58 -8.88 -18.31 11.94
N SER A 59 -9.81 -17.34 11.97
CA SER A 59 -10.67 -17.02 10.81
C SER A 59 -11.18 -15.58 10.84
N HIS A 60 -11.58 -15.08 9.66
CA HIS A 60 -12.32 -13.81 9.52
C HIS A 60 -13.56 -13.77 10.41
N ALA A 61 -14.32 -14.88 10.44
CA ALA A 61 -15.53 -15.00 11.26
C ALA A 61 -15.29 -14.71 12.73
N GLN A 62 -14.22 -15.27 13.30
CA GLN A 62 -13.89 -15.06 14.72
C GLN A 62 -13.46 -13.61 15.03
N VAL A 63 -12.84 -12.91 14.08
CA VAL A 63 -12.52 -11.49 14.21
C VAL A 63 -13.80 -10.66 14.15
N CYS A 64 -14.63 -10.88 13.14
CA CYS A 64 -15.81 -10.06 12.85
C CYS A 64 -16.90 -10.21 13.92
N ALA A 65 -17.16 -11.43 14.42
CA ALA A 65 -18.23 -11.72 15.38
C ALA A 65 -18.09 -11.01 16.75
N ASN A 66 -16.91 -10.47 17.05
CA ASN A 66 -16.62 -9.85 18.33
C ASN A 66 -16.08 -8.43 18.22
N SER A 67 -16.20 -7.78 17.06
CA SER A 67 -15.60 -6.46 16.83
C SER A 67 -16.66 -5.40 16.52
N ASP A 68 -16.55 -4.26 17.17
CA ASP A 68 -17.37 -3.07 16.92
C ASP A 68 -16.78 -2.24 15.74
N LEU A 69 -15.47 -2.39 15.52
CA LEU A 69 -14.72 -1.87 14.37
C LEU A 69 -13.84 -2.97 13.81
N VAL A 70 -14.00 -3.29 12.53
CA VAL A 70 -13.08 -4.13 11.77
C VAL A 70 -12.27 -3.25 10.83
N VAL A 71 -10.95 -3.31 10.95
CA VAL A 71 -10.01 -2.60 10.08
C VAL A 71 -9.41 -3.62 9.12
N CYS A 72 -9.66 -3.43 7.83
CA CYS A 72 -9.13 -4.29 6.77
C CYS A 72 -7.88 -3.65 6.14
N ALA A 73 -6.73 -4.32 6.30
CA ALA A 73 -5.43 -3.86 5.84
C ALA A 73 -4.67 -5.01 5.14
N VAL A 74 -5.27 -5.52 4.08
CA VAL A 74 -4.71 -6.58 3.22
C VAL A 74 -4.05 -5.98 1.97
N THR A 75 -3.50 -6.81 1.08
CA THR A 75 -3.00 -6.34 -0.22
C THR A 75 -4.16 -5.90 -1.13
N ALA A 76 -3.86 -5.04 -2.10
CA ALA A 76 -4.87 -4.47 -2.99
C ALA A 76 -5.71 -5.55 -3.70
N SER A 77 -5.06 -6.61 -4.19
CA SER A 77 -5.69 -7.74 -4.87
C SER A 77 -6.63 -8.58 -3.99
N GLN A 78 -6.53 -8.46 -2.66
CA GLN A 78 -7.34 -9.22 -1.71
C GLN A 78 -8.53 -8.43 -1.14
N THR A 79 -8.71 -7.18 -1.55
CA THR A 79 -9.71 -6.26 -0.98
C THR A 79 -11.12 -6.83 -1.00
N LEU A 80 -11.60 -7.24 -2.17
CA LEU A 80 -12.96 -7.75 -2.35
C LEU A 80 -13.15 -9.09 -1.64
N ALA A 81 -12.20 -10.02 -1.81
CA ALA A 81 -12.26 -11.34 -1.19
C ALA A 81 -12.29 -11.25 0.35
N ALA A 82 -11.49 -10.35 0.94
CA ALA A 82 -11.49 -10.13 2.38
C ALA A 82 -12.81 -9.53 2.88
N ALA A 83 -13.39 -8.56 2.15
CA ALA A 83 -14.70 -7.99 2.48
C ALA A 83 -15.81 -9.07 2.41
N GLN A 84 -15.83 -9.89 1.36
CA GLN A 84 -16.79 -10.99 1.20
C GLN A 84 -16.67 -12.04 2.31
N ALA A 85 -15.46 -12.40 2.69
CA ALA A 85 -15.22 -13.33 3.79
C ALA A 85 -15.62 -12.76 5.16
N CYS A 86 -15.63 -11.44 5.33
CA CYS A 86 -16.03 -10.78 6.57
C CYS A 86 -17.56 -10.53 6.66
N ALA A 87 -18.18 -10.17 5.55
CA ALA A 87 -19.54 -9.65 5.50
C ALA A 87 -20.58 -10.48 6.27
N PRO A 88 -20.67 -11.83 6.13
CA PRO A 88 -21.68 -12.63 6.82
C PRO A 88 -21.47 -12.76 8.33
N HIS A 89 -20.33 -12.28 8.84
CA HIS A 89 -19.94 -12.48 10.24
C HIS A 89 -19.83 -11.17 11.04
N LEU A 90 -20.03 -10.04 10.38
CA LEU A 90 -19.98 -8.73 11.04
C LEU A 90 -21.18 -8.53 11.96
N LEU A 91 -20.95 -7.89 13.10
CA LEU A 91 -22.05 -7.44 13.94
C LEU A 91 -22.87 -6.37 13.21
N SER A 92 -24.19 -6.41 13.42
CA SER A 92 -25.04 -5.33 12.95
C SER A 92 -24.55 -3.99 13.47
N GLN A 93 -24.45 -2.99 12.60
CA GLN A 93 -23.96 -1.64 12.90
C GLN A 93 -22.46 -1.55 13.24
N ALA A 94 -21.68 -2.65 13.19
CA ALA A 94 -20.22 -2.56 13.27
C ALA A 94 -19.64 -1.77 12.09
N PHE A 95 -18.57 -1.04 12.32
CA PHE A 95 -17.84 -0.39 11.23
C PHE A 95 -16.88 -1.38 10.56
N PHE A 96 -16.86 -1.37 9.24
CA PHE A 96 -15.83 -2.01 8.43
C PHE A 96 -15.02 -0.92 7.73
N LEU A 97 -13.81 -0.64 8.23
CA LEU A 97 -12.89 0.37 7.71
C LEU A 97 -11.90 -0.27 6.73
N ASP A 98 -12.08 -0.02 5.46
CA ASP A 98 -11.26 -0.59 4.40
C ASP A 98 -10.11 0.35 4.01
N LEU A 99 -8.87 0.02 4.45
CA LEU A 99 -7.65 0.79 4.21
C LEU A 99 -6.94 0.43 2.89
N ASN A 100 -7.44 -0.58 2.18
CA ASN A 100 -6.74 -1.15 1.03
C ASN A 100 -6.66 -0.16 -0.14
N SER A 101 -5.60 -0.23 -0.92
CA SER A 101 -5.39 0.62 -2.09
C SER A 101 -6.07 0.00 -3.32
N ALA A 102 -7.40 0.02 -3.37
CA ALA A 102 -8.21 -0.55 -4.43
C ALA A 102 -8.97 0.53 -5.22
N SER A 103 -9.44 0.19 -6.42
CA SER A 103 -10.20 1.08 -7.31
C SER A 103 -11.56 1.47 -6.69
N PRO A 104 -12.15 2.61 -7.13
CA PRO A 104 -13.50 2.98 -6.73
C PRO A 104 -14.54 1.90 -6.95
N GLY A 105 -14.49 1.17 -8.06
CA GLY A 105 -15.40 0.07 -8.35
C GLY A 105 -15.24 -1.09 -7.37
N THR A 106 -14.01 -1.50 -7.07
CA THR A 106 -13.70 -2.53 -6.06
C THR A 106 -14.23 -2.13 -4.67
N LYS A 107 -14.06 -0.85 -4.28
CA LYS A 107 -14.59 -0.32 -3.00
C LYS A 107 -16.11 -0.36 -2.95
N LYS A 108 -16.79 0.02 -4.05
CA LYS A 108 -18.26 -0.04 -4.14
C LYS A 108 -18.79 -1.47 -4.07
N ALA A 109 -18.12 -2.44 -4.73
CA ALA A 109 -18.48 -3.84 -4.66
C ALA A 109 -18.34 -4.37 -3.22
N ALA A 110 -17.20 -4.12 -2.56
CA ALA A 110 -16.97 -4.50 -1.16
C ALA A 110 -18.03 -3.87 -0.22
N ALA A 111 -18.38 -2.60 -0.44
CA ALA A 111 -19.40 -1.91 0.35
C ALA A 111 -20.78 -2.53 0.20
N THR A 112 -21.14 -3.03 -0.98
CA THR A 112 -22.39 -3.71 -1.22
C THR A 112 -22.54 -4.94 -0.32
N ASP A 113 -21.52 -5.80 -0.33
CA ASP A 113 -21.54 -7.04 0.48
C ASP A 113 -21.59 -6.73 1.99
N ILE A 114 -20.82 -5.77 2.46
CA ILE A 114 -20.78 -5.39 3.88
C ILE A 114 -22.11 -4.76 4.34
N ASN A 115 -22.64 -3.80 3.57
CA ASN A 115 -23.85 -3.07 3.96
C ASN A 115 -25.11 -3.94 3.90
N GLN A 116 -25.19 -4.88 2.95
CA GLN A 116 -26.30 -5.84 2.87
C GLN A 116 -26.40 -6.74 4.11
N ASN A 117 -25.30 -6.96 4.80
CA ASN A 117 -25.25 -7.70 6.06
C ASN A 117 -25.47 -6.84 7.31
N GLY A 118 -25.88 -5.57 7.15
CA GLY A 118 -26.24 -4.66 8.24
C GLY A 118 -25.05 -3.99 8.94
N ALA A 119 -23.82 -4.17 8.47
CA ALA A 119 -22.65 -3.44 8.94
C ALA A 119 -22.50 -2.10 8.18
N ARG A 120 -21.54 -1.27 8.59
CA ARG A 120 -21.31 0.06 8.05
C ARG A 120 -19.95 0.12 7.35
N TYR A 121 -19.95 0.01 6.03
CA TYR A 121 -18.73 0.13 5.26
C TYR A 121 -18.25 1.59 5.19
N VAL A 122 -16.95 1.78 5.38
CA VAL A 122 -16.25 3.06 5.21
C VAL A 122 -14.99 2.81 4.41
N GLU A 123 -14.87 3.43 3.23
CA GLU A 123 -13.59 3.45 2.53
C GLU A 123 -12.61 4.40 3.19
N ALA A 124 -11.35 4.02 3.26
CA ALA A 124 -10.28 4.86 3.75
C ALA A 124 -9.10 4.87 2.78
N ALA A 125 -8.74 6.03 2.32
CA ALA A 125 -7.55 6.26 1.50
C ALA A 125 -6.41 6.77 2.39
N VAL A 126 -5.44 5.91 2.68
CA VAL A 126 -4.22 6.26 3.40
C VAL A 126 -3.32 7.07 2.46
N MET A 127 -3.03 8.33 2.80
CA MET A 127 -2.47 9.32 1.87
C MET A 127 -0.94 9.37 1.85
N THR A 128 -0.27 8.71 2.81
CA THR A 128 1.19 8.63 2.90
C THR A 128 1.62 7.31 3.54
N SER A 129 2.92 7.13 3.75
CA SER A 129 3.50 5.95 4.44
C SER A 129 3.04 5.88 5.89
N VAL A 130 2.62 4.70 6.35
CA VAL A 130 2.10 4.50 7.72
C VAL A 130 3.21 4.58 8.78
N PRO A 131 4.40 3.95 8.63
CA PRO A 131 5.36 3.81 9.71
C PRO A 131 5.74 5.13 10.43
N PRO A 132 5.99 6.27 9.75
CA PRO A 132 6.35 7.50 10.44
C PRO A 132 5.21 8.12 11.25
N TYR A 133 3.97 7.89 10.85
CA TYR A 133 2.78 8.52 11.43
C TYR A 133 1.95 7.56 12.28
N ARG A 134 2.11 6.25 12.10
CA ARG A 134 1.38 5.20 12.81
C ARG A 134 -0.15 5.40 12.67
N THR A 135 -0.93 5.31 13.75
CA THR A 135 -2.39 5.58 13.70
C THR A 135 -2.74 7.02 13.34
N GLN A 136 -1.79 7.97 13.41
CA GLN A 136 -1.99 9.36 13.01
C GLN A 136 -1.71 9.60 11.51
N VAL A 137 -1.51 8.55 10.72
CA VAL A 137 -1.35 8.69 9.28
C VAL A 137 -2.58 9.40 8.67
N PRO A 138 -2.38 10.45 7.83
CA PRO A 138 -3.50 11.15 7.21
C PRO A 138 -4.34 10.22 6.33
N MET A 139 -5.65 10.15 6.61
CA MET A 139 -6.60 9.34 5.87
C MET A 139 -7.78 10.16 5.39
N LEU A 140 -8.21 9.92 4.15
CA LEU A 140 -9.46 10.38 3.60
C LEU A 140 -10.50 9.27 3.74
N LEU A 141 -11.65 9.60 4.33
CA LEU A 141 -12.77 8.66 4.45
C LEU A 141 -13.87 9.00 3.44
N GLY A 142 -14.53 7.96 2.93
CA GLY A 142 -15.66 8.09 2.01
C GLY A 142 -16.77 7.10 2.33
N GLY A 143 -17.99 7.46 1.88
CA GLY A 143 -19.21 6.68 2.07
C GLY A 143 -20.17 7.26 3.10
N ALA A 144 -21.40 6.75 3.11
CA ALA A 144 -22.51 7.27 3.92
C ALA A 144 -22.20 7.32 5.43
N PHE A 145 -21.29 6.48 5.91
CA PHE A 145 -20.91 6.39 7.32
C PHE A 145 -19.60 7.09 7.65
N ALA A 146 -18.96 7.76 6.68
CA ALA A 146 -17.64 8.36 6.82
C ALA A 146 -17.58 9.42 7.94
N ALA A 147 -18.61 10.25 8.09
CA ALA A 147 -18.66 11.28 9.11
C ALA A 147 -18.72 10.68 10.53
N GLN A 148 -19.55 9.68 10.75
CA GLN A 148 -19.66 8.98 12.05
C GLN A 148 -18.35 8.26 12.39
N ALA A 149 -17.76 7.55 11.39
CA ALA A 149 -16.49 6.86 11.57
C ALA A 149 -15.36 7.85 11.86
N SER A 150 -15.26 8.97 11.13
CA SER A 150 -14.24 9.99 11.34
C SER A 150 -14.28 10.56 12.77
N THR A 151 -15.46 10.90 13.26
CA THR A 151 -15.64 11.39 14.64
C THR A 151 -15.11 10.37 15.67
N ALA A 152 -15.53 9.11 15.53
CA ALA A 152 -15.15 8.06 16.45
C ALA A 152 -13.65 7.70 16.38
N LEU A 153 -13.08 7.60 15.16
CA LEU A 153 -11.66 7.32 14.96
C LEU A 153 -10.77 8.45 15.48
N ASN A 154 -11.14 9.71 15.26
CA ASN A 154 -10.35 10.84 15.75
C ASN A 154 -10.38 10.94 17.30
N GLN A 155 -11.46 10.51 17.96
CA GLN A 155 -11.48 10.34 19.42
C GLN A 155 -10.51 9.24 19.90
N LEU A 156 -10.21 8.24 19.07
CA LEU A 156 -9.19 7.23 19.32
C LEU A 156 -7.76 7.70 18.95
N GLY A 157 -7.61 8.96 18.51
CA GLY A 157 -6.33 9.57 18.16
C GLY A 157 -5.86 9.21 16.75
N TRP A 158 -6.78 8.87 15.85
CA TRP A 158 -6.48 8.76 14.43
C TRP A 158 -6.52 10.14 13.76
N HIS A 159 -6.00 10.27 12.58
CA HIS A 159 -6.04 11.52 11.81
C HIS A 159 -6.84 11.29 10.53
N THR A 160 -8.15 11.42 10.62
CA THR A 160 -9.06 11.19 9.51
C THR A 160 -9.81 12.46 9.12
N ARG A 161 -10.10 12.59 7.82
CA ARG A 161 -10.92 13.64 7.24
C ARG A 161 -11.93 13.04 6.27
N VAL A 162 -13.17 13.48 6.32
CA VAL A 162 -14.20 13.08 5.36
C VAL A 162 -13.90 13.73 4.01
N ALA A 163 -13.78 12.91 2.96
CA ALA A 163 -13.67 13.36 1.58
C ALA A 163 -15.06 13.55 0.95
N SER A 164 -15.98 12.60 1.20
CA SER A 164 -17.34 12.63 0.70
C SER A 164 -18.21 11.63 1.45
N ASP A 165 -19.53 11.82 1.40
CA ASP A 165 -20.53 10.82 1.77
C ASP A 165 -20.75 9.77 0.65
N GLN A 166 -20.16 9.98 -0.52
CA GLN A 166 -20.21 9.06 -1.65
C GLN A 166 -19.00 8.12 -1.64
N LEU A 167 -19.27 6.83 -1.86
CA LEU A 167 -18.23 5.82 -2.06
C LEU A 167 -17.50 6.03 -3.38
N GLY A 168 -16.20 5.80 -3.35
CA GLY A 168 -15.32 5.91 -4.51
C GLY A 168 -14.57 7.25 -4.58
N VAL A 169 -15.00 8.28 -3.86
CA VAL A 169 -14.36 9.61 -3.93
C VAL A 169 -12.99 9.62 -3.25
N ALA A 170 -12.86 9.01 -2.06
CA ALA A 170 -11.58 8.95 -1.37
C ALA A 170 -10.57 8.07 -2.13
N SER A 171 -11.01 6.89 -2.63
CA SER A 171 -10.17 6.02 -3.45
C SER A 171 -9.80 6.66 -4.78
N ALA A 172 -10.73 7.28 -5.51
CA ALA A 172 -10.42 8.01 -6.75
C ALA A 172 -9.36 9.10 -6.54
N THR A 173 -9.48 9.87 -5.45
CA THR A 173 -8.48 10.89 -5.08
C THR A 173 -7.08 10.27 -4.91
N LYS A 174 -6.98 9.16 -4.18
CA LYS A 174 -5.70 8.46 -3.98
C LYS A 174 -5.18 7.85 -5.28
N MET A 175 -6.05 7.19 -6.06
CA MET A 175 -5.64 6.51 -7.30
C MET A 175 -5.17 7.51 -8.35
N SER A 176 -5.89 8.62 -8.56
CA SER A 176 -5.46 9.68 -9.48
C SER A 176 -4.11 10.30 -9.07
N ARG A 177 -3.92 10.56 -7.77
CA ARG A 177 -2.63 11.01 -7.26
C ARG A 177 -1.52 9.97 -7.50
N SER A 178 -1.82 8.68 -7.40
CA SER A 178 -0.86 7.60 -7.60
C SER A 178 -0.35 7.52 -9.03
N ILE A 179 -1.15 7.90 -10.03
CA ILE A 179 -0.69 8.02 -11.44
C ILE A 179 0.50 8.97 -11.51
N MET A 180 0.38 10.16 -10.93
CA MET A 180 1.47 11.15 -10.94
C MET A 180 2.69 10.68 -10.15
N ILE A 181 2.51 10.28 -8.90
CA ILE A 181 3.65 9.98 -8.01
C ILE A 181 4.43 8.75 -8.50
N LYS A 182 3.75 7.64 -8.76
CA LYS A 182 4.43 6.40 -9.17
C LYS A 182 4.80 6.41 -10.66
N GLY A 183 4.02 7.11 -11.49
CA GLY A 183 4.36 7.36 -12.89
C GLY A 183 5.65 8.18 -13.00
N MET A 184 5.81 9.23 -12.20
CA MET A 184 7.05 10.02 -12.16
C MET A 184 8.25 9.18 -11.71
N GLU A 185 8.09 8.32 -10.70
CA GLU A 185 9.15 7.40 -10.27
C GLU A 185 9.60 6.49 -11.44
N ALA A 186 8.65 5.86 -12.14
CA ALA A 186 8.95 4.98 -13.27
C ALA A 186 9.61 5.72 -14.44
N MET A 187 9.10 6.89 -14.76
CA MET A 187 9.61 7.75 -15.85
C MET A 187 11.04 8.24 -15.55
N VAL A 188 11.30 8.71 -14.33
CA VAL A 188 12.64 9.20 -13.94
C VAL A 188 13.66 8.07 -13.96
N ILE A 189 13.32 6.88 -13.45
CA ILE A 189 14.22 5.72 -13.50
C ILE A 189 14.54 5.36 -14.96
N GLU A 190 13.55 5.30 -15.85
CA GLU A 190 13.75 4.98 -17.25
C GLU A 190 14.62 6.02 -17.96
N SER A 191 14.27 7.30 -17.79
CA SER A 191 14.99 8.42 -18.37
C SER A 191 16.46 8.48 -17.95
N LEU A 192 16.71 8.42 -16.64
CA LEU A 192 18.07 8.57 -16.10
C LEU A 192 18.94 7.33 -16.34
N CYS A 193 18.38 6.13 -16.32
CA CYS A 193 19.11 4.92 -16.74
C CYS A 193 19.50 4.99 -18.24
N THR A 194 18.58 5.46 -19.10
CA THR A 194 18.88 5.67 -20.52
C THR A 194 19.96 6.73 -20.71
N ALA A 195 19.84 7.86 -20.05
CA ALA A 195 20.84 8.92 -20.09
C ALA A 195 22.23 8.43 -19.61
N ARG A 196 22.26 7.67 -18.52
CA ARG A 196 23.48 7.06 -17.96
C ARG A 196 24.14 6.09 -18.94
N HIS A 197 23.34 5.25 -19.62
CA HIS A 197 23.83 4.34 -20.66
C HIS A 197 24.53 5.09 -21.79
N HIS A 198 24.04 6.26 -22.16
CA HIS A 198 24.60 7.09 -23.22
C HIS A 198 25.64 8.12 -22.74
N GLY A 199 25.92 8.21 -21.43
CA GLY A 199 26.89 9.15 -20.84
C GLY A 199 26.46 10.62 -20.93
N VAL A 200 25.15 10.90 -20.91
CA VAL A 200 24.57 12.25 -21.06
C VAL A 200 23.72 12.67 -19.86
N GLU A 201 23.79 11.96 -18.75
CA GLU A 201 22.95 12.17 -17.58
C GLU A 201 23.08 13.58 -16.99
N ASP A 202 24.28 14.14 -16.95
CA ASP A 202 24.51 15.48 -16.39
C ASP A 202 23.86 16.56 -17.27
N ALA A 203 23.92 16.39 -18.61
CA ALA A 203 23.26 17.30 -19.54
C ALA A 203 21.72 17.22 -19.44
N VAL A 204 21.18 16.00 -19.28
CA VAL A 204 19.75 15.79 -19.07
C VAL A 204 19.29 16.44 -17.77
N ILE A 205 20.00 16.23 -16.66
CA ILE A 205 19.68 16.83 -15.37
C ILE A 205 19.75 18.36 -15.43
N ALA A 206 20.78 18.93 -16.06
CA ALA A 206 20.91 20.37 -16.24
C ALA A 206 19.71 20.97 -17.00
N SER A 207 19.31 20.33 -18.10
CA SER A 207 18.12 20.75 -18.87
C SER A 207 16.81 20.61 -18.07
N LEU A 208 16.69 19.58 -17.24
CA LEU A 208 15.53 19.43 -16.34
C LEU A 208 15.47 20.53 -15.27
N TYR A 209 16.61 20.99 -14.75
CA TYR A 209 16.65 22.14 -13.83
C TYR A 209 16.19 23.44 -14.49
N GLU A 210 16.52 23.66 -15.77
CA GLU A 210 16.04 24.82 -16.54
C GLU A 210 14.53 24.77 -16.73
N THR A 211 13.98 23.57 -17.03
CA THR A 211 12.55 23.38 -17.32
C THR A 211 11.70 23.40 -16.03
N PHE A 212 12.23 22.84 -14.95
CA PHE A 212 11.55 22.70 -13.65
C PHE A 212 12.43 23.19 -12.51
N PRO A 213 12.66 24.50 -12.37
CA PRO A 213 13.68 25.09 -11.47
C PRO A 213 13.40 24.86 -9.98
N GLY A 214 12.21 24.38 -9.61
CA GLY A 214 11.87 24.09 -8.21
C GLY A 214 12.13 22.64 -7.78
N VAL A 215 12.65 21.77 -8.66
CA VAL A 215 12.83 20.35 -8.39
C VAL A 215 14.32 20.02 -8.28
N ASP A 216 14.74 19.50 -7.14
CA ASP A 216 16.07 18.92 -6.97
C ASP A 216 16.08 17.51 -7.57
N TRP A 217 16.41 17.41 -8.86
CA TRP A 217 16.38 16.18 -9.63
C TRP A 217 17.36 15.11 -9.13
N GLU A 218 18.52 15.49 -8.63
CA GLU A 218 19.49 14.56 -8.05
C GLU A 218 18.94 13.88 -6.81
N LYS A 219 18.40 14.67 -5.90
CA LYS A 219 17.77 14.16 -4.69
C LYS A 219 16.51 13.35 -4.99
N GLN A 220 15.68 13.81 -5.94
CA GLN A 220 14.46 13.09 -6.32
C GLN A 220 14.78 11.76 -6.99
N ALA A 221 15.77 11.70 -7.87
CA ALA A 221 16.21 10.47 -8.49
C ALA A 221 16.62 9.43 -7.45
N SER A 222 17.53 9.79 -6.52
CA SER A 222 17.96 8.90 -5.44
C SER A 222 16.78 8.38 -4.62
N TYR A 223 15.84 9.27 -4.26
CA TYR A 223 14.63 8.89 -3.53
C TYR A 223 13.73 7.96 -4.33
N PHE A 224 13.55 8.19 -5.65
CA PHE A 224 12.70 7.36 -6.49
C PHE A 224 13.29 5.95 -6.70
N PHE A 225 14.59 5.84 -6.93
CA PHE A 225 15.28 4.55 -6.98
C PHE A 225 15.07 3.77 -5.67
N GLN A 226 15.34 4.41 -4.53
CA GLN A 226 15.12 3.80 -3.22
C GLN A 226 13.69 3.27 -3.07
N ARG A 227 12.69 4.11 -3.36
CA ARG A 227 11.27 3.76 -3.19
C ARG A 227 10.85 2.57 -4.07
N VAL A 228 11.34 2.52 -5.30
CA VAL A 228 10.95 1.48 -6.25
C VAL A 228 11.69 0.18 -5.95
N ILE A 229 12.97 0.22 -5.60
CA ILE A 229 13.75 -0.96 -5.22
C ILE A 229 13.19 -1.59 -3.93
N GLU A 230 12.93 -0.78 -2.91
CA GLU A 230 12.48 -1.26 -1.59
C GLU A 230 11.03 -1.77 -1.59
N HIS A 231 10.14 -1.15 -2.38
CA HIS A 231 8.70 -1.38 -2.28
C HIS A 231 8.02 -1.77 -3.61
N GLY A 232 8.76 -2.05 -4.66
CA GLY A 232 8.25 -2.24 -6.02
C GLY A 232 7.13 -3.27 -6.13
N ARG A 233 7.23 -4.41 -5.42
CA ARG A 233 6.20 -5.47 -5.46
C ARG A 233 4.82 -4.95 -5.05
N ARG A 234 4.71 -4.36 -3.88
CA ARG A 234 3.45 -3.78 -3.38
C ARG A 234 2.97 -2.62 -4.25
N ARG A 235 3.90 -1.79 -4.74
CA ARG A 235 3.58 -0.62 -5.59
C ARG A 235 3.07 -1.04 -6.97
N SER A 236 3.57 -2.14 -7.52
CA SER A 236 3.04 -2.75 -8.75
C SER A 236 1.58 -3.19 -8.57
N GLU A 237 1.26 -3.91 -7.48
CA GLU A 237 -0.13 -4.29 -7.18
C GLU A 237 -1.05 -3.06 -7.05
N GLU A 238 -0.59 -2.02 -6.36
CA GLU A 238 -1.33 -0.76 -6.25
C GLU A 238 -1.54 -0.10 -7.63
N MET A 239 -0.57 -0.17 -8.56
CA MET A 239 -0.71 0.40 -9.91
C MET A 239 -1.63 -0.41 -10.83
N HIS A 240 -1.83 -1.70 -10.58
CA HIS A 240 -2.89 -2.46 -11.25
C HIS A 240 -4.28 -1.92 -10.86
N GLU A 241 -4.53 -1.62 -9.60
CA GLU A 241 -5.78 -0.97 -9.17
C GLU A 241 -5.93 0.46 -9.72
N VAL A 242 -4.82 1.18 -9.89
CA VAL A 242 -4.83 2.47 -10.60
C VAL A 242 -5.22 2.28 -12.06
N ALA A 243 -4.72 1.25 -12.74
CA ALA A 243 -5.10 0.95 -14.12
C ALA A 243 -6.60 0.63 -14.25
N VAL A 244 -7.15 -0.13 -13.30
CA VAL A 244 -8.61 -0.36 -13.21
C VAL A 244 -9.35 0.97 -13.03
N THR A 245 -8.89 1.83 -12.14
CA THR A 245 -9.52 3.16 -11.90
C THR A 245 -9.53 4.02 -13.17
N VAL A 246 -8.44 4.01 -13.95
CA VAL A 246 -8.37 4.72 -15.25
C VAL A 246 -9.38 4.14 -16.23
N SER A 247 -9.51 2.81 -16.28
CA SER A 247 -10.50 2.13 -17.14
C SER A 247 -11.93 2.42 -16.72
N GLU A 248 -12.22 2.51 -15.42
CA GLU A 248 -13.52 2.91 -14.89
C GLU A 248 -13.93 4.34 -15.32
N ALA A 249 -12.94 5.23 -15.60
CA ALA A 249 -13.15 6.55 -16.16
C ALA A 249 -13.32 6.54 -17.69
N GLY A 250 -13.32 5.38 -18.35
CA GLY A 250 -13.43 5.23 -19.81
C GLY A 250 -12.13 5.52 -20.57
N LEU A 251 -11.00 5.63 -19.88
CA LEU A 251 -9.69 5.90 -20.48
C LEU A 251 -8.86 4.61 -20.61
N THR A 252 -7.97 4.58 -21.61
CA THR A 252 -6.99 3.47 -21.73
C THR A 252 -5.85 3.69 -20.74
N PRO A 253 -5.54 2.71 -19.85
CA PRO A 253 -4.59 2.89 -18.75
C PRO A 253 -3.13 2.68 -19.14
N TRP A 254 -2.66 3.29 -20.25
CA TRP A 254 -1.30 3.07 -20.77
C TRP A 254 -0.22 3.33 -19.72
N LEU A 255 -0.19 4.53 -19.15
CA LEU A 255 0.84 4.90 -18.19
C LEU A 255 0.75 4.08 -16.89
N ALA A 256 -0.46 3.85 -16.39
CA ALA A 256 -0.65 3.09 -15.16
C ALA A 256 -0.16 1.64 -15.33
N THR A 257 -0.46 1.01 -16.47
CA THR A 257 -0.02 -0.34 -16.81
C THR A 257 1.50 -0.41 -16.96
N ALA A 258 2.11 0.50 -17.73
CA ALA A 258 3.55 0.56 -17.89
C ALA A 258 4.27 0.82 -16.56
N THR A 259 3.71 1.67 -15.71
CA THR A 259 4.23 1.92 -14.36
C THR A 259 4.17 0.65 -13.50
N ALA A 260 3.08 -0.12 -13.54
CA ALA A 260 2.98 -1.38 -12.81
C ALA A 260 4.07 -2.37 -13.25
N GLN A 261 4.31 -2.48 -14.55
CA GLN A 261 5.36 -3.33 -15.12
C GLN A 261 6.77 -2.88 -14.68
N ARG A 262 7.07 -1.58 -14.71
CA ARG A 262 8.36 -1.04 -14.24
C ARG A 262 8.57 -1.34 -12.76
N GLN A 263 7.57 -1.15 -11.92
CA GLN A 263 7.62 -1.43 -10.49
C GLN A 263 7.85 -2.93 -10.22
N SER A 264 7.17 -3.82 -10.95
CA SER A 264 7.36 -5.26 -10.85
C SER A 264 8.77 -5.68 -11.27
N HIS A 265 9.25 -5.18 -12.42
CA HIS A 265 10.58 -5.48 -12.91
C HIS A 265 11.70 -5.10 -11.91
N MET A 266 11.60 -3.90 -11.33
CA MET A 266 12.56 -3.47 -10.30
C MET A 266 12.49 -4.35 -9.04
N ALA A 267 11.30 -4.83 -8.67
CA ALA A 267 11.15 -5.78 -7.57
C ALA A 267 11.77 -7.14 -7.88
N ASP A 268 11.63 -7.64 -9.11
CA ASP A 268 12.24 -8.89 -9.56
C ASP A 268 13.78 -8.81 -9.50
N LEU A 269 14.36 -7.68 -9.94
CA LEU A 269 15.79 -7.42 -9.81
C LEU A 269 16.25 -7.32 -8.36
N ALA A 270 15.45 -6.71 -7.49
CA ALA A 270 15.72 -6.65 -6.06
C ALA A 270 15.66 -8.03 -5.40
N ASP A 271 14.71 -8.88 -5.80
CA ASP A 271 14.59 -10.28 -5.34
C ASP A 271 15.77 -11.13 -5.82
N ALA A 272 16.30 -10.83 -7.02
CA ALA A 272 17.49 -11.46 -7.58
C ALA A 272 18.82 -10.94 -6.98
N GLY A 273 18.78 -9.98 -6.03
CA GLY A 273 19.96 -9.45 -5.36
C GLY A 273 20.78 -8.42 -6.15
N VAL A 274 20.26 -7.91 -7.27
CA VAL A 274 20.96 -6.92 -8.12
C VAL A 274 21.33 -5.66 -7.34
N PHE A 275 20.49 -5.24 -6.41
CA PHE A 275 20.70 -4.04 -5.58
C PHE A 275 21.32 -4.34 -4.20
N GLY A 276 21.80 -5.55 -3.97
CA GLY A 276 22.36 -5.99 -2.70
C GLY A 276 21.40 -6.84 -1.88
N ASN A 277 21.81 -7.12 -0.62
CA ASN A 277 21.00 -7.97 0.26
C ASN A 277 19.91 -7.15 0.95
N LYS A 278 18.67 -7.61 0.85
CA LYS A 278 17.49 -6.96 1.49
C LYS A 278 17.57 -6.90 3.03
N ALA A 279 18.36 -7.77 3.65
CA ALA A 279 18.57 -7.75 5.10
C ALA A 279 19.51 -6.63 5.58
N ASP A 280 20.26 -6.01 4.66
CA ASP A 280 21.23 -4.97 5.03
C ASP A 280 20.50 -3.64 5.34
N ALA A 281 20.91 -2.98 6.43
CA ALA A 281 20.32 -1.70 6.85
C ALA A 281 20.46 -0.59 5.78
N GLY A 282 21.44 -0.68 4.88
CA GLY A 282 21.68 0.23 3.75
C GLY A 282 20.99 -0.17 2.45
N PHE A 283 20.20 -1.25 2.41
CA PHE A 283 19.56 -1.71 1.20
C PHE A 283 18.70 -0.61 0.55
N ALA A 284 18.88 -0.39 -0.75
CA ALA A 284 18.20 0.62 -1.56
C ALA A 284 18.41 2.09 -1.12
N ARG A 285 19.28 2.37 -0.14
CA ARG A 285 19.44 3.71 0.46
C ARG A 285 20.70 4.44 -0.02
N ASN A 286 21.13 4.17 -1.24
CA ASN A 286 22.27 4.87 -1.81
C ASN A 286 21.92 6.34 -2.06
N PRO A 287 22.71 7.30 -1.59
CA PRO A 287 22.48 8.72 -1.86
C PRO A 287 22.74 9.11 -3.32
N ASP A 288 23.53 8.32 -4.06
CA ASP A 288 23.79 8.50 -5.48
C ASP A 288 23.02 7.49 -6.32
N TRP A 289 22.02 7.96 -7.04
CA TRP A 289 21.17 7.14 -7.92
C TRP A 289 21.96 6.46 -9.05
N ARG A 290 23.12 7.03 -9.45
CA ARG A 290 23.95 6.48 -10.54
C ARG A 290 24.42 5.07 -10.22
N ILE A 291 24.72 4.79 -8.95
CA ILE A 291 25.11 3.45 -8.51
C ILE A 291 24.01 2.42 -8.75
N GLU A 292 22.77 2.76 -8.46
CA GLU A 292 21.64 1.85 -8.70
C GLU A 292 21.32 1.74 -10.20
N ALA A 293 21.48 2.81 -10.96
CA ALA A 293 21.36 2.80 -12.42
C ALA A 293 22.41 1.88 -13.07
N ASP A 294 23.69 1.97 -12.64
CA ASP A 294 24.77 1.13 -13.14
C ASP A 294 24.52 -0.36 -12.82
N ARG A 295 24.03 -0.68 -11.62
CA ARG A 295 23.61 -2.05 -11.24
C ARG A 295 22.51 -2.58 -12.15
N LEU A 296 21.50 -1.77 -12.42
CA LEU A 296 20.41 -2.13 -13.33
C LEU A 296 20.93 -2.39 -14.75
N LEU A 297 21.74 -1.46 -15.31
CA LEU A 297 22.29 -1.57 -16.65
C LEU A 297 23.17 -2.81 -16.79
N HIS A 298 24.02 -3.10 -15.80
CA HIS A 298 24.86 -4.30 -15.79
C HIS A 298 24.01 -5.59 -15.78
N SER A 299 22.92 -5.64 -15.03
CA SER A 299 22.02 -6.80 -14.98
C SER A 299 21.36 -7.11 -16.34
N VAL A 300 21.04 -6.07 -17.12
CA VAL A 300 20.47 -6.23 -18.48
C VAL A 300 21.53 -6.76 -19.46
N SER A 301 22.75 -6.25 -19.40
CA SER A 301 23.85 -6.68 -20.26
C SER A 301 24.21 -8.15 -20.07
N THR A 302 24.23 -8.64 -18.82
CA THR A 302 24.53 -10.04 -18.49
C THR A 302 23.43 -11.00 -18.92
N ASN A 303 22.16 -10.56 -18.94
CA ASN A 303 21.04 -11.39 -19.38
C ASN A 303 20.95 -11.52 -20.92
N GLN A 304 21.44 -10.53 -21.68
CA GLN A 304 21.49 -10.61 -23.16
C GLN A 304 22.57 -11.58 -23.70
N HIS A 305 23.55 -11.96 -22.85
CA HIS A 305 24.64 -12.87 -23.22
C HIS A 305 24.42 -14.33 -22.75
N LYS A 306 23.27 -14.66 -22.15
CA LYS A 306 22.91 -16.06 -21.90
C LYS A 306 22.37 -16.67 -23.20
N PRO A 307 23.01 -17.71 -23.78
CA PRO A 307 22.48 -18.41 -24.92
C PRO A 307 21.12 -19.00 -24.55
N SER A 308 20.13 -18.81 -25.41
CA SER A 308 18.84 -19.47 -25.33
C SER A 308 19.08 -20.98 -25.38
N THR A 309 18.95 -21.65 -24.24
CA THR A 309 18.94 -23.13 -24.14
C THR A 309 17.57 -23.65 -24.53
#